data_8cc5ee520ae0fd680457bad3e0bf26f3
#
_entry.id   8cc5ee520ae0fd680457bad3e0bf26f3
#
_cell.length_a   1.000
_cell.length_b   1.000
_cell.length_c   1.000
_cell.angle_alpha   90.00
_cell.angle_beta   90.00
_cell.angle_gamma   90.00
#
_symmetry.space_group_name_H-M   'P 1'
#
loop_
_entity.id
_entity.type
_entity.pdbx_description
1 polymer ?
#
loop_
_entity_poly.entity_id
_entity_poly.type
_entity_poly.pdbx_seq_one_letter_code
_entity_poly.pdbx_strand_id
1 'polypeptide(L)'
;YEILRFIGRGKSLRDYQRLKAALDRLQSTTVATSIRETTGRRLHRFSWINEWKELADASGTPLGIELILPDWFYAGVLDAALVLTIDPAYFRLTGGIERWLYRLVRKHGGKQAYGWQFDFRYLHQKSGSTAKPYDFACDLRALVARQSLPGYVLGIERMPDNGMELLTFRPVPPTALG
;
A
#
# COMPACT_ATOMS: atom_id res chain seq x y z
N TYR A 1 -17.93 4.05 -11.61
CA TYR A 1 -18.43 3.96 -10.22
C TYR A 1 -17.78 2.83 -9.42
N GLU A 2 -17.56 1.66 -10.03
CA GLU A 2 -17.05 0.46 -9.35
C GLU A 2 -15.73 0.69 -8.63
N ILE A 3 -14.77 1.38 -9.26
CA ILE A 3 -13.49 1.74 -8.64
C ILE A 3 -13.71 2.55 -7.35
N LEU A 4 -14.57 3.59 -7.41
CA LEU A 4 -14.85 4.43 -6.23
C LEU A 4 -15.49 3.61 -5.11
N ARG A 5 -16.43 2.72 -5.44
CA ARG A 5 -17.08 1.81 -4.49
C ARG A 5 -16.05 0.87 -3.86
N PHE A 6 -15.17 0.28 -4.67
CA PHE A 6 -14.13 -0.64 -4.21
C PHE A 6 -13.19 0.01 -3.18
N ILE A 7 -12.80 1.27 -3.41
CA ILE A 7 -11.93 2.02 -2.49
C ILE A 7 -12.69 2.75 -1.37
N GLY A 8 -14.00 2.45 -1.19
CA GLY A 8 -14.82 3.03 -0.12
C GLY A 8 -15.14 4.52 -0.28
N ARG A 9 -15.21 5.01 -1.54
CA ARG A 9 -15.57 6.41 -1.85
C ARG A 9 -17.02 6.53 -2.34
N GLY A 10 -17.54 7.75 -2.24
CA GLY A 10 -18.89 8.07 -2.69
C GLY A 10 -19.03 8.25 -4.20
N LYS A 11 -20.22 8.74 -4.62
CA LYS A 11 -20.57 9.02 -6.02
C LYS A 11 -20.66 10.52 -6.31
N SER A 12 -20.10 11.37 -5.44
CA SER A 12 -20.19 12.81 -5.65
C SER A 12 -19.31 13.24 -6.83
N LEU A 13 -19.67 14.36 -7.47
CA LEU A 13 -18.84 14.98 -8.51
C LEU A 13 -17.39 15.17 -8.02
N ARG A 14 -17.24 15.55 -6.75
CA ARG A 14 -15.93 15.71 -6.11
C ARG A 14 -15.12 14.41 -6.06
N ASP A 15 -15.77 13.27 -5.82
CA ASP A 15 -15.08 11.97 -5.80
C ASP A 15 -14.60 11.58 -7.20
N TYR A 16 -15.40 11.83 -8.23
CA TYR A 16 -14.99 11.63 -9.62
C TYR A 16 -13.84 12.55 -10.03
N GLN A 17 -13.91 13.84 -9.70
CA GLN A 17 -12.82 14.79 -9.97
C GLN A 17 -11.51 14.37 -9.27
N ARG A 18 -11.58 13.90 -8.04
CA ARG A 18 -10.42 13.39 -7.30
C ARG A 18 -9.84 12.13 -7.95
N LEU A 19 -10.69 11.24 -8.46
CA LEU A 19 -10.22 10.05 -9.19
C LEU A 19 -9.48 10.46 -10.46
N LYS A 20 -10.06 11.35 -11.29
CA LYS A 20 -9.42 11.86 -12.51
C LYS A 20 -8.07 12.51 -12.20
N ALA A 21 -8.02 13.42 -11.23
CA ALA A 21 -6.78 14.05 -10.81
C ALA A 21 -5.75 13.06 -10.25
N ALA A 22 -6.17 11.93 -9.70
CA ALA A 22 -5.25 10.86 -9.28
C ALA A 22 -4.70 10.11 -10.49
N LEU A 23 -5.52 9.82 -11.50
CA LEU A 23 -5.08 9.20 -12.75
C LEU A 23 -4.09 10.09 -13.51
N ASP A 24 -4.36 11.40 -13.61
CA ASP A 24 -3.43 12.39 -14.20
C ASP A 24 -2.07 12.36 -13.50
N ARG A 25 -2.05 12.36 -12.17
CA ARG A 25 -0.80 12.25 -11.40
C ARG A 25 -0.07 10.95 -11.66
N LEU A 26 -0.76 9.82 -11.74
CA LEU A 26 -0.13 8.53 -12.02
C LEU A 26 0.47 8.49 -13.43
N GLN A 27 -0.21 9.08 -14.41
CA GLN A 27 0.28 9.17 -15.79
C GLN A 27 1.47 10.12 -15.90
N SER A 28 1.43 11.28 -15.23
CA SER A 28 2.49 12.29 -15.30
C SER A 28 3.70 11.99 -14.42
N THR A 29 3.62 11.02 -13.51
CA THR A 29 4.72 10.67 -12.61
C THR A 29 5.70 9.72 -13.29
N THR A 30 6.93 10.17 -13.51
CA THR A 30 8.01 9.30 -13.98
C THR A 30 8.72 8.63 -12.81
N VAL A 31 8.75 7.32 -12.81
CA VAL A 31 9.51 6.48 -11.88
C VAL A 31 10.79 6.02 -12.56
N ALA A 32 11.92 6.16 -11.87
CA ALA A 32 13.21 5.65 -12.30
C ALA A 32 13.69 4.59 -11.31
N THR A 33 13.99 3.39 -11.79
CA THR A 33 14.44 2.29 -10.93
C THR A 33 15.42 1.38 -11.66
N SER A 34 16.33 0.78 -10.89
CA SER A 34 17.18 -0.33 -11.31
C SER A 34 16.70 -1.68 -10.73
N ILE A 35 15.60 -1.70 -10.00
CA ILE A 35 15.02 -2.93 -9.45
C ILE A 35 14.51 -3.79 -10.60
N ARG A 36 14.78 -5.09 -10.57
CA ARG A 36 14.44 -6.10 -11.59
C ARG A 36 15.31 -6.13 -12.85
N GLU A 37 16.42 -5.41 -12.87
CA GLU A 37 17.43 -5.61 -13.90
C GLU A 37 18.30 -6.82 -13.52
N THR A 38 18.26 -7.88 -14.33
CA THR A 38 19.06 -9.10 -14.10
C THR A 38 20.45 -9.01 -14.72
N THR A 39 20.66 -8.09 -15.66
CA THR A 39 21.91 -7.94 -16.39
C THR A 39 22.26 -6.46 -16.60
N GLY A 40 23.12 -5.95 -15.73
CA GLY A 40 23.70 -4.61 -15.89
C GLY A 40 22.96 -3.49 -15.18
N ARG A 41 23.62 -2.32 -15.05
CA ARG A 41 23.09 -1.12 -14.41
C ARG A 41 22.25 -0.29 -15.37
N ARG A 42 21.12 -0.79 -15.83
CA ARG A 42 20.20 0.03 -16.63
C ARG A 42 19.16 0.68 -15.72
N LEU A 43 19.02 1.99 -15.84
CA LEU A 43 17.97 2.74 -15.16
C LEU A 43 16.72 2.71 -16.04
N HIS A 44 15.73 1.94 -15.62
CA HIS A 44 14.43 1.90 -16.28
C HIS A 44 13.57 3.09 -15.84
N ARG A 45 12.98 3.80 -16.78
CA ARG A 45 12.08 4.92 -16.56
C ARG A 45 10.71 4.60 -17.14
N PHE A 46 9.65 4.80 -16.38
CA PHE A 46 8.28 4.54 -16.79
C PHE A 46 7.30 5.39 -16.00
N SER A 47 6.07 5.51 -16.48
CA SER A 47 4.94 6.03 -15.71
C SER A 47 4.12 4.88 -15.11
N TRP A 48 3.25 5.19 -14.13
CA TRP A 48 2.36 4.20 -13.55
C TRP A 48 1.22 3.79 -14.48
N ILE A 49 0.81 4.72 -15.37
CA ILE A 49 -0.25 4.53 -16.38
C ILE A 49 0.29 5.14 -17.68
N ASN A 50 0.20 4.41 -18.79
CA ASN A 50 0.59 4.94 -20.08
C ASN A 50 -0.44 5.95 -20.60
N GLU A 51 -1.71 5.59 -20.51
CA GLU A 51 -2.82 6.40 -20.99
C GLU A 51 -4.08 6.09 -20.20
N TRP A 52 -4.97 7.07 -20.08
CA TRP A 52 -6.32 6.86 -19.62
C TRP A 52 -7.31 7.73 -20.41
N LYS A 53 -8.53 7.24 -20.58
CA LYS A 53 -9.60 7.90 -21.34
C LYS A 53 -10.91 7.79 -20.60
N GLU A 54 -11.74 8.82 -20.74
CA GLU A 54 -13.16 8.75 -20.39
C GLU A 54 -13.93 8.20 -21.59
N LEU A 55 -14.75 7.21 -21.35
CA LEU A 55 -15.66 6.65 -22.34
C LEU A 55 -17.04 7.25 -22.14
N ALA A 56 -17.65 7.70 -23.23
CA ALA A 56 -19.02 8.16 -23.26
C ALA A 56 -19.75 7.58 -24.48
N ASP A 57 -21.07 7.45 -24.38
CA ASP A 57 -21.89 7.07 -25.52
C ASP A 57 -22.10 8.25 -26.50
N ALA A 58 -22.84 8.01 -27.57
CA ALA A 58 -23.14 9.03 -28.58
C ALA A 58 -23.94 10.23 -28.06
N SER A 59 -24.62 10.09 -26.90
CA SER A 59 -25.34 11.14 -26.21
C SER A 59 -24.49 11.94 -25.24
N GLY A 60 -23.21 11.53 -25.03
CA GLY A 60 -22.30 12.11 -24.04
C GLY A 60 -22.47 11.53 -22.63
N THR A 61 -23.28 10.49 -22.45
CA THR A 61 -23.44 9.83 -21.15
C THR A 61 -22.17 9.04 -20.78
N PRO A 62 -21.57 9.26 -19.60
CA PRO A 62 -20.36 8.56 -19.19
C PRO A 62 -20.57 7.04 -19.07
N LEU A 63 -19.82 6.27 -19.83
CA LEU A 63 -19.79 4.79 -19.79
C LEU A 63 -18.74 4.25 -18.83
N GLY A 64 -17.59 4.93 -18.70
CA GLY A 64 -16.51 4.44 -17.86
C GLY A 64 -15.18 5.11 -18.09
N ILE A 65 -14.13 4.42 -17.66
CA ILE A 65 -12.73 4.82 -17.84
C ILE A 65 -11.98 3.62 -18.43
N GLU A 66 -11.23 3.88 -19.49
CA GLU A 66 -10.26 2.94 -20.06
C GLU A 66 -8.87 3.29 -19.55
N LEU A 67 -8.09 2.29 -19.18
CA LEU A 67 -6.71 2.44 -18.70
C LEU A 67 -5.78 1.58 -19.56
N ILE A 68 -4.70 2.17 -20.05
CA ILE A 68 -3.60 1.45 -20.69
C ILE A 68 -2.44 1.40 -19.71
N LEU A 69 -2.15 0.18 -19.24
CA LEU A 69 -1.08 -0.07 -18.28
C LEU A 69 0.24 -0.35 -19.01
N PRO A 70 1.39 0.04 -18.43
CA PRO A 70 2.69 -0.31 -18.99
C PRO A 70 2.95 -1.83 -18.97
N ASP A 71 3.69 -2.33 -19.96
CA ASP A 71 4.02 -3.76 -20.08
C ASP A 71 4.70 -4.32 -18.82
N TRP A 72 5.59 -3.55 -18.22
CA TRP A 72 6.27 -3.96 -16.98
C TRP A 72 5.29 -4.22 -15.82
N PHE A 73 4.21 -3.43 -15.75
CA PHE A 73 3.17 -3.60 -14.73
C PHE A 73 2.36 -4.85 -15.02
N TYR A 74 1.95 -5.03 -16.28
CA TYR A 74 1.20 -6.20 -16.72
C TYR A 74 2.00 -7.50 -16.48
N ALA A 75 3.27 -7.54 -16.89
CA ALA A 75 4.16 -8.66 -16.64
C ALA A 75 4.32 -8.93 -15.12
N GLY A 76 4.43 -7.87 -14.31
CA GLY A 76 4.52 -7.99 -12.87
C GLY A 76 3.26 -8.56 -12.21
N VAL A 77 2.08 -8.27 -12.75
CA VAL A 77 0.80 -8.80 -12.23
C VAL A 77 0.60 -10.27 -12.59
N LEU A 78 1.10 -10.70 -13.76
CA LEU A 78 1.04 -12.11 -14.19
C LEU A 78 1.99 -13.01 -13.39
N ASP A 79 3.06 -12.47 -12.83
CA ASP A 79 3.97 -13.22 -11.97
C ASP A 79 3.46 -13.25 -10.54
N ALA A 80 2.85 -14.37 -10.15
CA ALA A 80 2.29 -14.56 -8.81
C ALA A 80 3.31 -14.38 -7.66
N ALA A 81 4.61 -14.54 -7.93
CA ALA A 81 5.67 -14.31 -6.95
C ALA A 81 5.89 -12.81 -6.66
N LEU A 82 5.46 -11.93 -7.57
CA LEU A 82 5.62 -10.49 -7.46
C LEU A 82 4.35 -9.77 -6.97
N VAL A 83 3.23 -10.48 -6.89
CA VAL A 83 1.94 -9.91 -6.46
C VAL A 83 1.74 -10.04 -4.96
N LEU A 84 1.43 -8.93 -4.31
CA LEU A 84 1.02 -8.89 -2.92
C LEU A 84 -0.50 -8.66 -2.86
N THR A 85 -1.26 -9.68 -2.48
CA THR A 85 -2.70 -9.54 -2.25
C THR A 85 -2.96 -8.59 -1.10
N ILE A 86 -3.78 -7.59 -1.32
CA ILE A 86 -4.16 -6.55 -0.34
C ILE A 86 -5.62 -6.75 0.06
N ASP A 87 -5.87 -6.77 1.37
CA ASP A 87 -7.23 -6.81 1.91
C ASP A 87 -7.99 -5.52 1.50
N PRO A 88 -9.24 -5.59 1.02
CA PRO A 88 -10.04 -4.40 0.71
C PRO A 88 -10.17 -3.40 1.87
N ALA A 89 -10.10 -3.87 3.13
CA ALA A 89 -10.09 -2.99 4.30
C ALA A 89 -8.90 -2.03 4.35
N TYR A 90 -7.80 -2.32 3.63
CA TYR A 90 -6.67 -1.40 3.46
C TYR A 90 -7.10 -0.01 2.95
N PHE A 91 -8.08 0.05 2.06
CA PHE A 91 -8.54 1.32 1.49
C PHE A 91 -9.30 2.20 2.50
N ARG A 92 -9.70 1.64 3.64
CA ARG A 92 -10.31 2.39 4.76
C ARG A 92 -9.28 2.98 5.71
N LEU A 93 -8.02 2.53 5.66
CA LEU A 93 -6.93 3.11 6.44
C LEU A 93 -6.73 4.58 6.01
N THR A 94 -6.60 5.49 6.95
CA THR A 94 -6.52 6.93 6.68
C THR A 94 -5.12 7.50 6.82
N GLY A 95 -4.29 6.92 7.69
CA GLY A 95 -2.93 7.37 7.97
C GLY A 95 -1.89 6.93 6.93
N GLY A 96 -0.94 7.78 6.58
CA GLY A 96 0.17 7.43 5.68
C GLY A 96 1.08 6.35 6.25
N ILE A 97 1.48 6.48 7.52
CA ILE A 97 2.29 5.48 8.24
C ILE A 97 1.53 4.16 8.36
N GLU A 98 0.24 4.22 8.66
CA GLU A 98 -0.64 3.06 8.78
C GLU A 98 -0.73 2.24 7.48
N ARG A 99 -0.95 2.92 6.35
CA ARG A 99 -0.97 2.29 5.01
C ARG A 99 0.39 1.71 4.62
N TRP A 100 1.46 2.43 4.93
CA TRP A 100 2.81 1.96 4.68
C TRP A 100 3.12 0.72 5.54
N LEU A 101 2.81 0.77 6.84
CA LEU A 101 3.04 -0.33 7.77
C LEU A 101 2.25 -1.57 7.37
N TYR A 102 0.99 -1.43 6.95
CA TYR A 102 0.19 -2.55 6.45
C TYR A 102 0.91 -3.29 5.31
N ARG A 103 1.42 -2.56 4.32
CA ARG A 103 2.13 -3.18 3.18
C ARG A 103 3.41 -3.88 3.61
N LEU A 104 4.16 -3.31 4.55
CA LEU A 104 5.37 -3.91 5.11
C LEU A 104 5.02 -5.20 5.86
N VAL A 105 4.06 -5.14 6.77
CA VAL A 105 3.57 -6.29 7.55
C VAL A 105 3.03 -7.39 6.63
N ARG A 106 2.25 -7.02 5.62
CA ARG A 106 1.69 -7.98 4.65
C ARG A 106 2.79 -8.68 3.85
N LYS A 107 3.83 -7.95 3.45
CA LYS A 107 4.97 -8.50 2.71
C LYS A 107 5.75 -9.52 3.55
N HIS A 108 5.99 -9.23 4.82
CA HIS A 108 6.83 -10.05 5.70
C HIS A 108 6.04 -11.09 6.48
N GLY A 109 4.80 -10.79 6.87
CA GLY A 109 3.95 -11.67 7.69
C GLY A 109 3.07 -12.63 6.91
N GLY A 110 2.93 -12.48 5.59
CA GLY A 110 1.93 -13.21 4.81
C GLY A 110 2.06 -14.74 4.79
N LYS A 111 3.25 -15.29 5.09
CA LYS A 111 3.51 -16.73 5.19
C LYS A 111 4.08 -17.14 6.56
N GLN A 112 4.13 -16.23 7.51
CA GLN A 112 4.74 -16.42 8.83
C GLN A 112 3.65 -16.64 9.88
N ALA A 113 3.32 -17.90 10.17
CA ALA A 113 2.27 -18.24 11.15
C ALA A 113 2.55 -17.65 12.55
N TYR A 114 3.83 -17.56 12.92
CA TYR A 114 4.27 -17.03 14.23
C TYR A 114 4.49 -15.53 14.23
N GLY A 115 4.32 -14.86 13.07
CA GLY A 115 4.55 -13.42 12.93
C GLY A 115 6.01 -13.06 12.68
N TRP A 116 6.30 -11.76 12.82
CA TRP A 116 7.62 -11.18 12.63
C TRP A 116 7.77 -9.94 13.51
N GLN A 117 9.00 -9.39 13.54
CA GLN A 117 9.28 -8.19 14.32
C GLN A 117 10.27 -7.27 13.62
N PHE A 118 10.18 -5.98 13.92
CA PHE A 118 11.11 -4.96 13.46
C PHE A 118 11.37 -3.94 14.55
N ASP A 119 12.62 -3.48 14.65
CA ASP A 119 12.94 -2.37 15.54
C ASP A 119 12.38 -1.02 15.02
N PHE A 120 12.09 -0.10 15.92
CA PHE A 120 11.47 1.17 15.58
C PHE A 120 12.38 2.09 14.74
N ARG A 121 13.71 2.01 14.90
CA ARG A 121 14.65 2.81 14.11
C ARG A 121 14.67 2.32 12.66
N TYR A 122 14.70 1.00 12.48
CA TYR A 122 14.59 0.41 11.15
C TYR A 122 13.29 0.82 10.47
N LEU A 123 12.16 0.76 11.18
CA LEU A 123 10.86 1.17 10.66
C LEU A 123 10.85 2.65 10.27
N HIS A 124 11.41 3.52 11.11
CA HIS A 124 11.52 4.95 10.81
C HIS A 124 12.29 5.20 9.51
N GLN A 125 13.48 4.62 9.37
CA GLN A 125 14.31 4.74 8.17
C GLN A 125 13.61 4.21 6.91
N LYS A 126 12.93 3.07 7.01
CA LYS A 126 12.24 2.43 5.88
C LYS A 126 10.94 3.11 5.50
N SER A 127 10.29 3.80 6.40
CA SER A 127 9.03 4.53 6.14
C SER A 127 9.22 5.75 5.25
N GLY A 128 10.42 6.32 5.21
CA GLY A 128 10.68 7.61 4.59
C GLY A 128 10.00 8.78 5.33
N SER A 129 9.58 8.56 6.59
CA SER A 129 8.98 9.62 7.42
C SER A 129 10.01 10.72 7.72
N THR A 130 9.59 11.97 7.57
CA THR A 130 10.38 13.15 7.96
C THR A 130 10.14 13.56 9.41
N ALA A 131 9.23 12.88 10.13
CA ALA A 131 9.00 13.10 11.55
C ALA A 131 10.25 12.78 12.38
N LYS A 132 10.40 13.40 13.54
CA LYS A 132 11.48 13.03 14.46
C LYS A 132 11.29 11.59 14.94
N PRO A 133 12.39 10.86 15.26
CA PRO A 133 12.29 9.46 15.71
C PRO A 133 11.34 9.26 16.89
N TYR A 134 11.29 10.20 17.82
CA TYR A 134 10.38 10.17 18.96
C TYR A 134 8.90 10.23 18.54
N ASP A 135 8.57 11.19 17.66
CA ASP A 135 7.19 11.39 17.18
C ASP A 135 6.72 10.18 16.38
N PHE A 136 7.60 9.64 15.51
CA PHE A 136 7.33 8.40 14.78
C PHE A 136 7.06 7.22 15.71
N ALA A 137 7.84 7.10 16.80
CA ALA A 137 7.63 6.04 17.79
C ALA A 137 6.28 6.23 18.53
N CYS A 138 5.86 7.47 18.81
CA CYS A 138 4.54 7.75 19.37
C CYS A 138 3.42 7.32 18.40
N ASP A 139 3.56 7.60 17.11
CA ASP A 139 2.61 7.18 16.09
C ASP A 139 2.51 5.64 16.00
N LEU A 140 3.63 4.94 16.05
CA LEU A 140 3.63 3.46 16.06
C LEU A 140 2.93 2.90 17.29
N ARG A 141 3.20 3.45 18.48
CA ARG A 141 2.51 3.01 19.72
C ARG A 141 1.01 3.25 19.64
N ALA A 142 0.60 4.39 19.07
CA ALA A 142 -0.81 4.70 18.86
C ALA A 142 -1.46 3.73 17.85
N LEU A 143 -0.76 3.32 16.79
CA LEU A 143 -1.22 2.29 15.84
C LEU A 143 -1.40 0.93 16.51
N VAL A 144 -0.43 0.53 17.35
CA VAL A 144 -0.53 -0.71 18.12
C VAL A 144 -1.72 -0.67 19.07
N ALA A 145 -1.94 0.45 19.78
CA ALA A 145 -3.08 0.60 20.68
C ALA A 145 -4.43 0.50 19.96
N ARG A 146 -4.53 1.03 18.73
CA ARG A 146 -5.77 0.99 17.95
C ARG A 146 -6.03 -0.34 17.23
N GLN A 147 -5.00 -1.18 17.06
CA GLN A 147 -5.10 -2.46 16.33
C GLN A 147 -5.79 -2.31 14.96
N SER A 148 -5.45 -1.27 14.21
CA SER A 148 -6.18 -0.87 13.00
C SER A 148 -5.78 -1.63 11.73
N LEU A 149 -4.72 -2.44 11.76
CA LEU A 149 -4.24 -3.17 10.58
C LEU A 149 -5.11 -4.40 10.28
N PRO A 150 -5.77 -4.45 9.11
CA PRO A 150 -6.60 -5.58 8.73
C PRO A 150 -5.82 -6.90 8.70
N GLY A 151 -6.35 -7.92 9.38
CA GLY A 151 -5.79 -9.27 9.37
C GLY A 151 -4.52 -9.46 10.18
N TYR A 152 -4.12 -8.49 11.01
CA TYR A 152 -2.93 -8.59 11.86
C TYR A 152 -3.18 -8.09 13.27
N VAL A 153 -2.56 -8.77 14.24
CA VAL A 153 -2.43 -8.29 15.62
C VAL A 153 -1.03 -7.69 15.77
N LEU A 154 -0.98 -6.49 16.29
CA LEU A 154 0.26 -5.76 16.56
C LEU A 154 0.59 -5.82 18.05
N GLY A 155 1.89 -5.83 18.37
CA GLY A 155 2.41 -5.73 19.72
C GLY A 155 3.67 -4.89 19.78
N ILE A 156 4.10 -4.55 20.98
CA ILE A 156 5.40 -3.93 21.24
C ILE A 156 6.12 -4.78 22.28
N GLU A 157 7.33 -5.18 21.96
CA GLU A 157 8.25 -5.82 22.89
C GLU A 157 9.39 -4.86 23.17
N ARG A 158 9.89 -4.86 24.41
CA ARG A 158 11.06 -4.10 24.79
C ARG A 158 12.17 -5.05 25.17
N MET A 159 13.30 -4.92 24.49
CA MET A 159 14.48 -5.73 24.75
C MET A 159 15.06 -5.37 26.13
N PRO A 160 15.30 -6.36 27.02
CA PRO A 160 15.76 -6.09 28.38
C PRO A 160 17.17 -5.50 28.41
N ASP A 161 18.04 -5.88 27.48
CA ASP A 161 19.46 -5.52 27.50
C ASP A 161 19.74 -4.05 27.15
N ASN A 162 18.92 -3.43 26.28
CA ASN A 162 19.20 -2.12 25.74
C ASN A 162 17.96 -1.20 25.67
N GLY A 163 16.80 -1.66 26.12
CA GLY A 163 15.55 -0.93 26.10
C GLY A 163 14.98 -0.68 24.67
N MET A 164 15.52 -1.33 23.65
CA MET A 164 15.08 -1.19 22.26
C MET A 164 13.65 -1.71 22.12
N GLU A 165 12.79 -0.91 21.46
CA GLU A 165 11.42 -1.30 21.18
C GLU A 165 11.32 -1.98 19.82
N LEU A 166 10.66 -3.12 19.81
CA LEU A 166 10.34 -3.90 18.62
C LEU A 166 8.84 -3.87 18.39
N LEU A 167 8.43 -3.52 17.18
CA LEU A 167 7.08 -3.78 16.70
C LEU A 167 6.98 -5.25 16.33
N THR A 168 6.13 -5.99 17.03
CA THR A 168 5.78 -7.37 16.69
C THR A 168 4.45 -7.40 15.96
N PHE A 169 4.28 -8.36 15.06
CA PHE A 169 3.00 -8.57 14.39
C PHE A 169 2.82 -10.04 14.03
N ARG A 170 1.59 -10.50 14.06
CA ARG A 170 1.19 -11.85 13.66
C ARG A 170 -0.11 -11.82 12.87
N PRO A 171 -0.28 -12.72 11.91
CA PRO A 171 -1.56 -12.87 11.23
C PRO A 171 -2.66 -13.23 12.23
N VAL A 172 -3.85 -12.67 12.05
CA VAL A 172 -5.05 -13.19 12.69
C VAL A 172 -5.41 -14.50 11.98
N PRO A 173 -5.57 -15.62 12.70
CA PRO A 173 -6.04 -16.84 12.07
C PRO A 173 -7.37 -16.57 11.35
N PRO A 174 -7.61 -17.17 10.17
CA PRO A 174 -8.93 -17.08 9.58
C PRO A 174 -9.92 -17.62 10.59
N THR A 175 -10.86 -16.77 11.03
CA THR A 175 -11.98 -17.23 11.84
C THR A 175 -12.70 -18.27 10.99
N ALA A 176 -12.77 -19.50 11.47
CA ALA A 176 -13.60 -20.51 10.85
C ALA A 176 -15.01 -19.92 10.80
N LEU A 177 -15.42 -19.51 9.60
CA LEU A 177 -16.80 -19.12 9.36
C LEU A 177 -17.64 -20.38 9.59
N GLY A 178 -18.34 -20.39 10.74
CA GLY A 178 -19.37 -21.37 11.01
C GLY A 178 -20.57 -21.17 10.08
#